data_bf5036da096b54f1b7908f82f3cdec84
#
_entry.id   bf5036da096b54f1b7908f82f3cdec84
#
_cell.length_a   1.000
_cell.length_b   1.000
_cell.length_c   1.000
_cell.angle_alpha   90.00
_cell.angle_beta   90.00
_cell.angle_gamma   90.00
#
_symmetry.space_group_name_H-M   'P 1'
#
loop_
_entity.id
_entity.type
_entity.pdbx_description
1 polymer ?
#
loop_
_entity_poly.entity_id
_entity_poly.type
_entity_poly.pdbx_seq_one_letter_code
_entity_poly.pdbx_strand_id
1 'polypeptide(L)'
;LRSPTVIDLGPGVGSSVAFFGERLGCKLIVEDLFTELEHGTDQAESESIGLASVMCERLDYKAGSIDGVLCWDVFDYLDKAAAESLAQQIIRILKPGGVVFALFNECRFSERHLTKYAIVDTEHIESRTYSTARSKTRWWGSRDVYKLFHGLTIGESYLLKIQIREMLFKKPRPTTGL
;
A
#
# COMPACT_ATOMS: atom_id res chain seq x y z
N LEU A 1 -11.16 -11.58 -22.44
CA LEU A 1 -11.04 -10.55 -21.38
C LEU A 1 -9.65 -10.67 -20.77
N ARG A 2 -8.91 -9.56 -20.69
CA ARG A 2 -7.56 -9.55 -20.10
C ARG A 2 -7.69 -9.61 -18.57
N SER A 3 -6.98 -10.54 -17.92
CA SER A 3 -6.95 -10.68 -16.47
C SER A 3 -6.43 -9.39 -15.82
N PRO A 4 -7.11 -8.83 -14.80
CA PRO A 4 -6.59 -7.69 -14.05
C PRO A 4 -5.25 -8.02 -13.38
N THR A 5 -4.37 -7.03 -13.26
CA THR A 5 -3.09 -7.17 -12.59
C THR A 5 -3.11 -6.36 -11.30
N VAL A 6 -2.87 -7.05 -10.18
CA VAL A 6 -2.81 -6.45 -8.83
C VAL A 6 -1.40 -6.63 -8.28
N ILE A 7 -0.85 -5.58 -7.68
CA ILE A 7 0.42 -5.63 -6.94
C ILE A 7 0.10 -5.67 -5.45
N ASP A 8 0.72 -6.60 -4.74
CA ASP A 8 0.71 -6.66 -3.27
C ASP A 8 2.07 -6.20 -2.75
N LEU A 9 2.10 -5.09 -2.00
CA LEU A 9 3.32 -4.55 -1.38
C LEU A 9 3.67 -5.25 -0.07
N GLY A 10 2.76 -6.08 0.44
CA GLY A 10 3.00 -6.90 1.61
C GLY A 10 3.70 -8.21 1.30
N PRO A 11 4.07 -8.96 2.34
CA PRO A 11 4.61 -10.30 2.17
C PRO A 11 3.54 -11.22 1.57
N GLY A 12 3.92 -11.98 0.55
CA GLY A 12 3.01 -12.90 -0.12
C GLY A 12 2.49 -13.98 0.85
N VAL A 13 1.18 -14.00 1.06
CA VAL A 13 0.51 -15.02 1.86
C VAL A 13 -0.33 -15.90 0.94
N GLY A 14 -0.24 -17.21 1.10
CA GLY A 14 -0.90 -18.18 0.22
C GLY A 14 -2.40 -17.98 0.05
N SER A 15 -3.12 -17.57 1.11
CA SER A 15 -4.55 -17.28 1.04
C SER A 15 -4.87 -16.08 0.13
N SER A 16 -4.08 -15.00 0.18
CA SER A 16 -4.23 -13.85 -0.71
C SER A 16 -3.95 -14.25 -2.17
N VAL A 17 -2.93 -15.08 -2.40
CA VAL A 17 -2.62 -15.58 -3.75
C VAL A 17 -3.78 -16.40 -4.31
N ALA A 18 -4.33 -17.32 -3.52
CA ALA A 18 -5.48 -18.13 -3.91
C ALA A 18 -6.74 -17.25 -4.14
N PHE A 19 -6.98 -16.27 -3.26
CA PHE A 19 -8.13 -15.37 -3.39
C PHE A 19 -8.08 -14.57 -4.70
N PHE A 20 -6.98 -13.90 -5.00
CA PHE A 20 -6.86 -13.09 -6.22
C PHE A 20 -6.75 -13.96 -7.47
N GLY A 21 -5.94 -15.01 -7.44
CA GLY A 21 -5.68 -15.86 -8.59
C GLY A 21 -6.85 -16.78 -8.94
N GLU A 22 -7.32 -17.55 -7.99
CA GLU A 22 -8.32 -18.59 -8.23
C GLU A 22 -9.76 -18.07 -8.20
N ARG A 23 -10.09 -17.19 -7.23
CA ARG A 23 -11.47 -16.69 -7.09
C ARG A 23 -11.77 -15.49 -7.97
N LEU A 24 -10.82 -14.55 -8.14
CA LEU A 24 -11.04 -13.32 -8.90
C LEU A 24 -10.41 -13.37 -10.31
N GLY A 25 -9.62 -14.37 -10.61
CA GLY A 25 -8.95 -14.49 -11.91
C GLY A 25 -7.96 -13.35 -12.20
N CYS A 26 -7.40 -12.75 -11.13
CA CYS A 26 -6.42 -11.68 -11.23
C CYS A 26 -5.00 -12.26 -11.30
N LYS A 27 -4.10 -11.57 -12.00
CA LYS A 27 -2.67 -11.77 -11.85
C LYS A 27 -2.20 -11.00 -10.61
N LEU A 28 -1.81 -11.72 -9.56
CA LEU A 28 -1.20 -11.12 -8.37
C LEU A 28 0.33 -11.09 -8.52
N ILE A 29 0.93 -9.93 -8.31
CA ILE A 29 2.38 -9.73 -8.23
C ILE A 29 2.70 -9.34 -6.80
N VAL A 30 3.58 -10.09 -6.13
CA VAL A 30 4.01 -9.80 -4.77
C VAL A 30 5.36 -9.09 -4.83
N GLU A 31 5.41 -7.84 -4.34
CA GLU A 31 6.64 -7.03 -4.29
C GLU A 31 7.29 -7.01 -2.91
N ASP A 32 6.59 -7.43 -1.89
CA ASP A 32 7.09 -7.58 -0.51
C ASP A 32 8.04 -6.46 -0.04
N LEU A 33 7.54 -5.24 0.00
CA LEU A 33 8.31 -4.10 0.53
C LEU A 33 8.57 -4.21 2.04
N PHE A 34 7.87 -5.10 2.74
CA PHE A 34 8.08 -5.34 4.18
C PHE A 34 9.43 -5.98 4.47
N THR A 35 9.99 -6.76 3.56
CA THR A 35 11.35 -7.28 3.69
C THR A 35 12.38 -6.13 3.78
N GLU A 36 12.21 -5.07 3.00
CA GLU A 36 13.06 -3.88 3.08
C GLU A 36 12.86 -3.13 4.41
N LEU A 37 11.64 -3.11 4.94
CA LEU A 37 11.35 -2.54 6.25
C LEU A 37 11.94 -3.34 7.40
N GLU A 38 11.97 -4.68 7.31
CA GLU A 38 12.57 -5.56 8.32
C GLU A 38 14.09 -5.40 8.42
N HIS A 39 14.77 -5.20 7.30
CA HIS A 39 16.23 -5.10 7.23
C HIS A 39 16.78 -3.70 7.49
N GLY A 40 15.95 -2.65 7.41
CA GLY A 40 16.34 -1.29 7.74
C GLY A 40 16.50 -1.07 9.24
N THR A 41 17.52 -0.31 9.64
CA THR A 41 17.71 0.14 11.03
C THR A 41 17.08 1.52 11.22
N ASP A 42 16.70 1.88 12.45
CA ASP A 42 16.12 3.21 12.77
C ASP A 42 17.14 4.38 12.65
N GLN A 43 18.30 4.17 12.05
CA GLN A 43 19.37 5.15 12.01
C GLN A 43 19.37 5.95 10.70
N ALA A 44 19.07 7.24 10.85
CA ALA A 44 19.35 8.38 9.98
C ALA A 44 18.43 8.63 8.75
N GLU A 45 18.21 9.91 8.49
CA GLU A 45 17.50 10.46 7.31
C GLU A 45 18.07 9.95 5.96
N SER A 46 19.35 9.59 5.91
CA SER A 46 20.00 9.01 4.72
C SER A 46 19.45 7.62 4.34
N GLU A 47 19.04 6.82 5.34
CA GLU A 47 18.43 5.49 5.08
C GLU A 47 17.01 5.60 4.53
N SER A 48 16.27 6.62 4.92
CA SER A 48 14.92 6.88 4.44
C SER A 48 14.89 7.18 2.94
N ILE A 49 15.84 7.96 2.45
CA ILE A 49 16.00 8.25 1.01
C ILE A 49 16.37 6.98 0.26
N GLY A 50 17.29 6.17 0.82
CA GLY A 50 17.67 4.88 0.25
C GLY A 50 16.49 3.91 0.15
N LEU A 51 15.69 3.83 1.20
CA LEU A 51 14.49 2.98 1.24
C LEU A 51 13.46 3.38 0.18
N ALA A 52 13.19 4.69 0.05
CA ALA A 52 12.27 5.20 -0.97
C ALA A 52 12.76 4.85 -2.39
N SER A 53 14.07 4.98 -2.66
CA SER A 53 14.66 4.62 -3.95
C SER A 53 14.46 3.15 -4.26
N VAL A 54 14.81 2.26 -3.34
CA VAL A 54 14.64 0.81 -3.49
C VAL A 54 13.17 0.44 -3.73
N MET A 55 12.24 1.00 -2.95
CA MET A 55 10.81 0.76 -3.12
C MET A 55 10.31 1.24 -4.49
N CYS A 56 10.75 2.40 -4.95
CA CYS A 56 10.38 2.92 -6.26
C CYS A 56 10.97 2.11 -7.42
N GLU A 57 12.20 1.63 -7.28
CA GLU A 57 12.86 0.76 -8.27
C GLU A 57 12.12 -0.58 -8.42
N ARG A 58 11.66 -1.18 -7.33
CA ARG A 58 10.83 -2.40 -7.36
C ARG A 58 9.48 -2.19 -8.05
N LEU A 59 8.96 -0.97 -8.06
CA LEU A 59 7.72 -0.60 -8.74
C LEU A 59 7.96 0.00 -10.14
N ASP A 60 9.07 -0.35 -10.80
CA ASP A 60 9.35 0.12 -12.17
C ASP A 60 8.50 -0.62 -13.21
N TYR A 61 7.20 -0.45 -13.11
CA TYR A 61 6.22 -0.91 -14.09
C TYR A 61 5.89 0.20 -15.09
N LYS A 62 5.45 -0.19 -16.27
CA LYS A 62 4.97 0.74 -17.29
C LYS A 62 3.83 1.60 -16.73
N ALA A 63 3.85 2.91 -17.01
CA ALA A 63 2.78 3.82 -16.62
C ALA A 63 1.42 3.30 -17.13
N GLY A 64 0.40 3.32 -16.26
CA GLY A 64 -0.94 2.88 -16.60
C GLY A 64 -1.06 1.40 -16.96
N SER A 65 -0.28 0.52 -16.33
CA SER A 65 -0.30 -0.92 -16.61
C SER A 65 -0.95 -1.78 -15.51
N ILE A 66 -1.14 -1.22 -14.32
CA ILE A 66 -1.60 -1.92 -13.11
C ILE A 66 -3.06 -1.58 -12.81
N ASP A 67 -3.87 -2.57 -12.49
CA ASP A 67 -5.29 -2.41 -12.18
C ASP A 67 -5.53 -2.14 -10.68
N GLY A 68 -4.69 -2.68 -9.80
CA GLY A 68 -4.81 -2.47 -8.35
C GLY A 68 -3.50 -2.57 -7.62
N VAL A 69 -3.40 -1.86 -6.47
CA VAL A 69 -2.24 -1.94 -5.56
C VAL A 69 -2.74 -2.08 -4.13
N LEU A 70 -2.25 -3.10 -3.42
CA LEU A 70 -2.47 -3.32 -2.00
C LEU A 70 -1.27 -2.77 -1.24
N CYS A 71 -1.42 -1.63 -0.58
CA CYS A 71 -0.34 -0.97 0.16
C CYS A 71 -0.25 -1.44 1.62
N TRP A 72 -1.36 -1.99 2.17
CA TRP A 72 -1.46 -2.28 3.59
C TRP A 72 -1.08 -1.04 4.41
N ASP A 73 -0.31 -1.20 5.49
CA ASP A 73 0.15 -0.12 6.37
C ASP A 73 1.61 0.33 6.07
N VAL A 74 2.12 0.09 4.86
CA VAL A 74 3.51 0.43 4.48
C VAL A 74 3.84 1.90 4.70
N PHE A 75 2.88 2.80 4.48
CA PHE A 75 3.07 4.24 4.64
C PHE A 75 3.34 4.67 6.08
N ASP A 76 2.89 3.90 7.07
CA ASP A 76 3.12 4.19 8.49
C ASP A 76 4.61 4.11 8.88
N TYR A 77 5.41 3.38 8.10
CA TYR A 77 6.85 3.15 8.31
C TYR A 77 7.74 4.12 7.52
N LEU A 78 7.15 5.02 6.73
CA LEU A 78 7.87 5.92 5.85
C LEU A 78 7.84 7.35 6.38
N ASP A 79 8.94 8.08 6.20
CA ASP A 79 8.89 9.52 6.34
C ASP A 79 8.08 10.16 5.22
N LYS A 80 7.88 11.47 5.32
CA LYS A 80 7.05 12.20 4.36
C LYS A 80 7.58 12.10 2.93
N ALA A 81 8.89 12.27 2.73
CA ALA A 81 9.49 12.30 1.40
C ALA A 81 9.42 10.92 0.73
N ALA A 82 9.75 9.86 1.49
CA ALA A 82 9.64 8.48 1.03
C ALA A 82 8.20 8.11 0.68
N ALA A 83 7.25 8.48 1.52
CA ALA A 83 5.83 8.22 1.30
C ALA A 83 5.30 8.96 0.05
N GLU A 84 5.67 10.23 -0.14
CA GLU A 84 5.30 11.01 -1.33
C GLU A 84 5.88 10.38 -2.61
N SER A 85 7.13 9.95 -2.59
CA SER A 85 7.78 9.29 -3.73
C SER A 85 7.09 7.96 -4.07
N LEU A 86 6.81 7.12 -3.06
CA LEU A 86 6.12 5.85 -3.26
C LEU A 86 4.69 6.06 -3.80
N ALA A 87 3.94 7.00 -3.24
CA ALA A 87 2.58 7.30 -3.70
C ALA A 87 2.56 7.79 -5.15
N GLN A 88 3.48 8.67 -5.55
CA GLN A 88 3.60 9.15 -6.93
C GLN A 88 3.91 8.00 -7.88
N GLN A 89 4.80 7.08 -7.51
CA GLN A 89 5.13 5.92 -8.30
C GLN A 89 3.93 4.99 -8.48
N ILE A 90 3.17 4.73 -7.41
CA ILE A 90 1.93 3.96 -7.46
C ILE A 90 0.91 4.62 -8.39
N ILE A 91 0.69 5.94 -8.25
CA ILE A 91 -0.24 6.70 -9.10
C ILE A 91 0.18 6.62 -10.58
N ARG A 92 1.49 6.68 -10.87
CA ARG A 92 2.04 6.59 -12.23
C ARG A 92 1.69 5.26 -12.89
N ILE A 93 1.94 4.15 -12.20
CA ILE A 93 1.73 2.80 -12.76
C ILE A 93 0.26 2.39 -12.86
N LEU A 94 -0.61 3.02 -12.07
CA LEU A 94 -2.03 2.71 -11.99
C LEU A 94 -2.76 3.11 -13.28
N LYS A 95 -3.59 2.22 -13.83
CA LYS A 95 -4.47 2.52 -14.96
C LYS A 95 -5.54 3.54 -14.58
N PRO A 96 -6.08 4.30 -15.55
CA PRO A 96 -7.35 5.00 -15.35
C PRO A 96 -8.45 4.02 -14.92
N GLY A 97 -9.13 4.32 -13.81
CA GLY A 97 -10.09 3.43 -13.18
C GLY A 97 -9.50 2.37 -12.26
N GLY A 98 -8.17 2.28 -12.18
CA GLY A 98 -7.48 1.41 -11.23
C GLY A 98 -7.62 1.89 -9.78
N VAL A 99 -7.35 1.01 -8.83
CA VAL A 99 -7.61 1.23 -7.40
C VAL A 99 -6.36 1.05 -6.54
N VAL A 100 -6.31 1.77 -5.43
CA VAL A 100 -5.31 1.60 -4.36
C VAL A 100 -6.03 1.32 -3.06
N PHE A 101 -5.64 0.26 -2.38
CA PHE A 101 -6.08 -0.05 -1.03
C PHE A 101 -4.95 0.23 -0.06
N ALA A 102 -5.21 0.99 1.01
CA ALA A 102 -4.22 1.30 2.03
C ALA A 102 -4.85 1.35 3.43
N LEU A 103 -4.05 1.02 4.42
CA LEU A 103 -4.36 1.12 5.84
C LEU A 103 -3.49 2.20 6.45
N PHE A 104 -4.06 3.03 7.32
CA PHE A 104 -3.37 4.08 8.06
C PHE A 104 -3.69 3.98 9.53
N ASN A 105 -2.67 3.92 10.37
CA ASN A 105 -2.85 3.90 11.81
C ASN A 105 -3.16 5.31 12.33
N GLU A 106 -4.27 5.47 13.04
CA GLU A 106 -4.66 6.73 13.69
C GLU A 106 -4.18 6.83 15.15
N CYS A 107 -3.58 5.77 15.70
CA CYS A 107 -2.97 5.81 17.04
C CYS A 107 -1.57 6.43 16.99
N ARG A 108 -1.30 7.31 17.95
CA ARG A 108 0.01 7.97 18.11
C ARG A 108 1.05 7.12 18.86
N PHE A 109 0.74 5.88 19.18
CA PHE A 109 1.65 5.02 19.91
C PHE A 109 2.69 4.42 18.97
N SER A 110 3.96 4.66 19.31
CA SER A 110 5.09 4.06 18.59
C SER A 110 5.23 2.61 19.06
N GLU A 111 4.62 1.69 18.33
CA GLU A 111 4.83 0.28 18.53
C GLU A 111 5.88 -0.24 17.55
N ARG A 112 6.85 -1.00 18.06
CA ARG A 112 7.89 -1.65 17.25
C ARG A 112 7.41 -3.01 16.78
N HIS A 113 6.52 -3.00 15.79
CA HIS A 113 6.03 -4.22 15.19
C HIS A 113 5.69 -4.01 13.70
N LEU A 114 5.77 -5.08 12.95
CA LEU A 114 5.24 -5.18 11.60
C LEU A 114 4.00 -6.05 11.62
N THR A 115 2.97 -5.65 10.89
CA THR A 115 1.75 -6.45 10.75
C THR A 115 1.70 -7.02 9.33
N LYS A 116 1.58 -8.34 9.24
CA LYS A 116 1.33 -9.03 7.97
C LYS A 116 -0.18 -9.27 7.84
N TYR A 117 -0.71 -8.87 6.72
CA TYR A 117 -2.12 -9.02 6.40
C TYR A 117 -2.32 -10.12 5.36
N ALA A 118 -3.41 -10.85 5.46
CA ALA A 118 -3.79 -11.88 4.51
C ALA A 118 -5.29 -11.80 4.22
N ILE A 119 -5.66 -11.74 2.95
CA ILE A 119 -7.05 -11.85 2.54
C ILE A 119 -7.43 -13.33 2.53
N VAL A 120 -8.43 -13.68 3.34
CA VAL A 120 -8.94 -15.06 3.43
C VAL A 120 -10.10 -15.24 2.46
N ASP A 121 -11.04 -14.30 2.48
CA ASP A 121 -12.22 -14.27 1.62
C ASP A 121 -12.74 -12.84 1.42
N THR A 122 -13.97 -12.69 0.92
CA THR A 122 -14.59 -11.39 0.65
C THR A 122 -14.95 -10.59 1.90
N GLU A 123 -14.92 -11.21 3.08
CA GLU A 123 -15.37 -10.61 4.33
C GLU A 123 -14.29 -10.59 5.42
N HIS A 124 -13.20 -11.36 5.23
CA HIS A 124 -12.19 -11.57 6.26
C HIS A 124 -10.78 -11.26 5.79
N ILE A 125 -10.12 -10.42 6.57
CA ILE A 125 -8.67 -10.19 6.52
C ILE A 125 -8.08 -10.68 7.85
N GLU A 126 -7.13 -11.59 7.78
CA GLU A 126 -6.31 -11.97 8.95
C GLU A 126 -5.12 -11.04 9.08
N SER A 127 -4.72 -10.75 10.31
CA SER A 127 -3.50 -9.99 10.61
C SER A 127 -2.64 -10.72 11.63
N ARG A 128 -1.33 -10.71 11.41
CA ARG A 128 -0.33 -11.26 12.35
C ARG A 128 0.74 -10.24 12.61
N THR A 129 0.99 -9.96 13.88
CA THR A 129 1.96 -8.96 14.33
C THR A 129 3.26 -9.63 14.73
N TYR A 130 4.37 -9.05 14.30
CA TYR A 130 5.74 -9.53 14.58
C TYR A 130 6.55 -8.39 15.20
N SER A 131 7.35 -8.70 16.21
CA SER A 131 8.32 -7.74 16.76
C SER A 131 9.38 -7.41 15.74
N THR A 132 9.74 -6.11 15.64
CA THR A 132 10.79 -5.61 14.74
C THR A 132 11.61 -4.53 15.43
N ALA A 133 12.81 -4.25 14.93
CA ALA A 133 13.60 -3.10 15.35
C ALA A 133 13.02 -1.77 14.85
N ARG A 134 12.24 -1.80 13.77
CA ARG A 134 11.66 -0.61 13.15
C ARG A 134 10.33 -0.23 13.80
N SER A 135 10.16 1.04 14.10
CA SER A 135 8.90 1.60 14.58
C SER A 135 8.11 2.26 13.44
N LYS A 136 6.79 2.36 13.62
CA LYS A 136 6.00 3.25 12.80
C LYS A 136 6.46 4.68 13.04
N THR A 137 6.92 5.33 11.97
CA THR A 137 7.58 6.64 12.08
C THR A 137 6.58 7.78 12.01
N ARG A 138 5.39 7.51 11.49
CA ARG A 138 4.44 8.56 11.19
C ARG A 138 3.00 8.19 11.49
N TRP A 139 2.31 9.17 12.04
CA TRP A 139 0.86 9.20 12.09
C TRP A 139 0.33 10.07 10.93
N TRP A 140 -0.62 9.55 10.18
CA TRP A 140 -1.17 10.20 9.01
C TRP A 140 -2.54 10.78 9.32
N GLY A 141 -2.65 12.11 9.43
CA GLY A 141 -3.95 12.77 9.47
C GLY A 141 -4.66 12.71 8.11
N SER A 142 -5.97 12.78 8.11
CA SER A 142 -6.76 12.69 6.88
C SER A 142 -6.30 13.67 5.78
N ARG A 143 -5.91 14.91 6.14
CA ARG A 143 -5.39 15.90 5.18
C ARG A 143 -4.09 15.47 4.52
N ASP A 144 -3.21 14.81 5.26
CA ASP A 144 -1.92 14.35 4.73
C ASP A 144 -2.12 13.18 3.79
N VAL A 145 -3.03 12.26 4.13
CA VAL A 145 -3.42 11.14 3.26
C VAL A 145 -4.02 11.64 1.93
N TYR A 146 -4.88 12.65 1.98
CA TYR A 146 -5.47 13.24 0.77
C TYR A 146 -4.42 13.93 -0.12
N LYS A 147 -3.42 14.57 0.48
CA LYS A 147 -2.30 15.17 -0.25
C LYS A 147 -1.41 14.09 -0.87
N LEU A 148 -1.14 13.01 -0.12
CA LEU A 148 -0.31 11.90 -0.54
C LEU A 148 -0.85 11.26 -1.84
N PHE A 149 -2.15 11.04 -1.90
CA PHE A 149 -2.85 10.46 -3.04
C PHE A 149 -3.55 11.51 -3.92
N HIS A 150 -2.97 12.71 -4.01
CA HIS A 150 -3.50 13.77 -4.88
C HIS A 150 -3.63 13.27 -6.33
N GLY A 151 -4.81 13.51 -6.92
CA GLY A 151 -5.14 13.02 -8.27
C GLY A 151 -5.93 11.71 -8.27
N LEU A 152 -6.07 11.03 -7.13
CA LEU A 152 -7.03 9.95 -6.96
C LEU A 152 -8.30 10.47 -6.27
N THR A 153 -9.42 9.81 -6.53
CA THR A 153 -10.67 10.03 -5.80
C THR A 153 -10.80 8.99 -4.68
N ILE A 154 -11.40 9.39 -3.56
CA ILE A 154 -11.72 8.44 -2.49
C ILE A 154 -12.96 7.67 -2.92
N GLY A 155 -12.83 6.35 -3.02
CA GLY A 155 -13.95 5.46 -3.23
C GLY A 155 -14.65 5.15 -1.91
N GLU A 156 -13.88 4.68 -0.92
CA GLU A 156 -14.39 4.27 0.39
C GLU A 156 -13.38 4.61 1.49
N SER A 157 -13.88 4.89 2.69
CA SER A 157 -13.06 5.14 3.88
C SER A 157 -13.81 4.68 5.13
N TYR A 158 -13.18 3.79 5.90
CA TYR A 158 -13.72 3.26 7.15
C TYR A 158 -12.71 3.39 8.29
N LEU A 159 -13.16 3.84 9.45
CA LEU A 159 -12.37 3.79 10.68
C LEU A 159 -12.76 2.53 11.46
N LEU A 160 -11.82 1.60 11.54
CA LEU A 160 -12.00 0.35 12.27
C LEU A 160 -11.90 0.59 13.78
N LYS A 161 -12.51 -0.29 14.58
CA LYS A 161 -12.48 -0.19 16.07
C LYS A 161 -11.05 -0.20 16.65
N ILE A 162 -10.10 -0.79 15.94
CA ILE A 162 -8.69 -0.87 16.32
C ILE A 162 -7.89 0.39 15.94
N GLN A 163 -8.57 1.51 15.64
CA GLN A 163 -7.96 2.79 15.25
C GLN A 163 -7.10 2.70 13.98
N ILE A 164 -7.45 1.83 13.07
CA ILE A 164 -6.90 1.77 11.71
C ILE A 164 -7.95 2.32 10.75
N ARG A 165 -7.54 3.25 9.91
CA ARG A 165 -8.35 3.75 8.81
C ARG A 165 -8.07 2.96 7.54
N GLU A 166 -9.08 2.29 7.08
CA GLU A 166 -9.10 1.62 5.78
C GLU A 166 -9.50 2.61 4.70
N MET A 167 -8.77 2.65 3.60
CA MET A 167 -9.02 3.58 2.50
C MET A 167 -8.89 2.90 1.14
N LEU A 168 -9.88 3.13 0.30
CA LEU A 168 -9.87 2.74 -1.11
C LEU A 168 -9.85 4.00 -1.97
N PHE A 169 -8.80 4.17 -2.76
CA PHE A 169 -8.67 5.24 -3.74
C PHE A 169 -8.88 4.72 -5.15
N LYS A 170 -9.37 5.57 -6.04
CA LYS A 170 -9.60 5.24 -7.44
C LYS A 170 -9.01 6.32 -8.34
N LYS A 171 -8.28 5.89 -9.36
CA LYS A 171 -7.77 6.81 -10.38
C LYS A 171 -8.91 7.21 -11.34
N PRO A 172 -9.20 8.50 -11.50
CA PRO A 172 -10.23 8.94 -12.42
C PRO A 172 -9.99 8.41 -13.84
N ARG A 173 -11.07 8.11 -14.55
CA ARG A 173 -11.00 7.86 -15.99
C ARG A 173 -10.99 9.21 -16.71
N PRO A 174 -10.25 9.35 -17.83
CA PRO A 174 -10.38 10.52 -18.67
C PRO A 174 -11.85 10.70 -19.05
N THR A 175 -12.36 11.91 -18.87
CA THR A 175 -13.68 12.25 -19.39
C THR A 175 -13.57 12.17 -20.91
N THR A 176 -14.23 11.21 -21.53
CA THR A 176 -14.43 11.21 -22.97
C THR A 176 -15.31 12.42 -23.26
N GLY A 177 -14.70 13.54 -23.67
CA GLY A 177 -15.45 14.69 -24.19
C GLY A 177 -16.29 14.23 -25.38
N LEU A 178 -17.58 14.46 -25.32
CA LEU A 178 -18.50 14.39 -26.44
C LEU A 178 -18.16 15.49 -27.43
#